data_dbcf804a6da8e329a957128e67d3e56e
#
_entry.id   dbcf804a6da8e329a957128e67d3e56e
#
_cell.length_a   1.000
_cell.length_b   1.000
_cell.length_c   1.000
_cell.angle_alpha   90.00
_cell.angle_beta   90.00
_cell.angle_gamma   90.00
#
_symmetry.space_group_name_H-M   'P 1'
#
loop_
_entity.id
_entity.type
_entity.pdbx_description
1 polymer ?
#
loop_
_entity_poly.entity_id
_entity_poly.type
_entity_poly.pdbx_seq_one_letter_code
_entity_poly.pdbx_strand_id
1 'polypeptide(L)'
;MASLLSDLQACLGSDRVLTDATALAPLLLDNRGRWQGRALCAVFPSTTEEVSEIMRVACRHNALVFAQGGNTGNAAAATPVVNDTDVSRTVLLSTTRLRRIEKIDTVNDSVIVQAGVPVAAVRETAALQKRLFALSLASDGTATVGGVLATNAGGVHVLRYGNARDLCLGLEVVLCDGRVLNLMRGLRKDNTGYDLKSLFIGSEGTLGI
;
A
#
# COMPACT_ATOMS: atom_id res chain seq x y z
N MET A 1 -1.01 27.74 -14.62
CA MET A 1 -1.09 26.79 -13.49
C MET A 1 -0.06 25.70 -13.74
N ALA A 2 0.64 25.24 -12.71
CA ALA A 2 1.55 24.10 -12.84
C ALA A 2 0.76 22.82 -13.22
N SER A 3 1.38 21.92 -13.97
CA SER A 3 0.73 20.65 -14.33
C SER A 3 0.80 19.65 -13.19
N LEU A 4 -0.10 18.66 -13.16
CA LEU A 4 -0.04 17.55 -12.19
C LEU A 4 1.36 16.92 -12.14
N LEU A 5 1.94 16.67 -13.32
CA LEU A 5 3.26 16.05 -13.42
C LEU A 5 4.36 16.94 -12.81
N SER A 6 4.36 18.25 -13.09
CA SER A 6 5.36 19.16 -12.54
C SER A 6 5.27 19.30 -11.03
N ASP A 7 4.05 19.30 -10.47
CA ASP A 7 3.87 19.36 -9.02
C ASP A 7 4.32 18.06 -8.33
N LEU A 8 4.06 16.90 -8.94
CA LEU A 8 4.56 15.61 -8.43
C LEU A 8 6.09 15.54 -8.48
N GLN A 9 6.71 16.04 -9.55
CA GLN A 9 8.18 16.11 -9.67
C GLN A 9 8.80 17.09 -8.67
N ALA A 10 8.14 18.20 -8.40
CA ALA A 10 8.58 19.15 -7.38
C ALA A 10 8.51 18.56 -5.96
N CYS A 11 7.51 17.74 -5.69
CA CYS A 11 7.29 17.08 -4.40
C CYS A 11 8.31 15.93 -4.14
N LEU A 12 8.64 15.12 -5.15
CA LEU A 12 9.40 13.89 -4.96
C LEU A 12 10.83 13.92 -5.55
N GLY A 13 11.10 14.84 -6.49
CA GLY A 13 12.22 14.75 -7.41
C GLY A 13 11.89 13.90 -8.64
N SER A 14 12.48 14.27 -9.78
CA SER A 14 12.19 13.66 -11.08
C SER A 14 12.61 12.18 -11.16
N ASP A 15 13.58 11.75 -10.37
CA ASP A 15 14.08 10.38 -10.28
C ASP A 15 13.08 9.40 -9.64
N ARG A 16 12.07 9.92 -8.94
CA ARG A 16 11.01 9.13 -8.29
C ARG A 16 9.65 9.29 -8.95
N VAL A 17 9.60 9.94 -10.11
CA VAL A 17 8.39 10.09 -10.95
C VAL A 17 8.68 9.48 -12.31
N LEU A 18 8.20 8.27 -12.53
CA LEU A 18 8.40 7.51 -13.76
C LEU A 18 7.35 7.91 -14.80
N THR A 19 7.79 8.35 -15.97
CA THR A 19 6.92 8.77 -17.08
C THR A 19 7.18 8.01 -18.39
N ASP A 20 8.32 7.30 -18.48
CA ASP A 20 8.66 6.52 -19.66
C ASP A 20 7.66 5.36 -19.86
N ALA A 21 7.05 5.31 -21.04
CA ALA A 21 5.99 4.36 -21.35
C ALA A 21 6.46 2.89 -21.29
N THR A 22 7.71 2.63 -21.69
CA THR A 22 8.28 1.27 -21.68
C THR A 22 8.50 0.79 -20.25
N ALA A 23 9.01 1.66 -19.39
CA ALA A 23 9.23 1.35 -17.98
C ALA A 23 7.93 1.30 -17.16
N LEU A 24 6.89 2.05 -17.55
CA LEU A 24 5.56 1.99 -16.94
C LEU A 24 4.80 0.71 -17.28
N ALA A 25 4.94 0.20 -18.49
CA ALA A 25 4.13 -0.90 -19.01
C ALA A 25 4.04 -2.12 -18.07
N PRO A 26 5.14 -2.61 -17.46
CA PRO A 26 5.09 -3.73 -16.51
C PRO A 26 4.30 -3.43 -15.25
N LEU A 27 4.30 -2.17 -14.78
CA LEU A 27 3.59 -1.75 -13.58
C LEU A 27 2.08 -1.63 -13.84
N LEU A 28 1.70 -1.39 -15.09
CA LEU A 28 0.32 -1.19 -15.53
C LEU A 28 -0.36 -2.47 -15.99
N LEU A 29 0.35 -3.60 -15.99
CA LEU A 29 -0.22 -4.92 -16.29
C LEU A 29 -0.60 -5.61 -14.99
N ASP A 30 -1.82 -6.17 -14.92
CA ASP A 30 -2.23 -6.94 -13.75
C ASP A 30 -1.47 -8.26 -13.63
N ASN A 31 -1.44 -8.84 -12.42
CA ASN A 31 -0.71 -10.09 -12.12
C ASN A 31 -1.08 -11.29 -13.03
N ARG A 32 -2.28 -11.30 -13.61
CA ARG A 32 -2.78 -12.34 -14.48
C ARG A 32 -2.58 -12.07 -15.97
N GLY A 33 -2.07 -10.88 -16.33
CA GLY A 33 -1.91 -10.45 -17.71
C GLY A 33 -3.25 -10.24 -18.46
N ARG A 34 -4.34 -10.02 -17.73
CA ARG A 34 -5.68 -9.87 -18.32
C ARG A 34 -6.08 -8.43 -18.54
N TRP A 35 -5.54 -7.52 -17.71
CA TRP A 35 -5.89 -6.11 -17.71
C TRP A 35 -4.64 -5.26 -17.87
N GLN A 36 -4.61 -4.46 -18.93
CA GLN A 36 -3.59 -3.46 -19.15
C GLN A 36 -4.15 -2.10 -18.78
N GLY A 37 -3.61 -1.50 -17.72
CA GLY A 37 -3.96 -0.16 -17.30
C GLY A 37 -3.21 0.93 -18.05
N ARG A 38 -3.53 2.19 -17.75
CA ARG A 38 -2.87 3.39 -18.28
C ARG A 38 -2.79 4.46 -17.20
N ALA A 39 -1.68 5.18 -17.17
CA ALA A 39 -1.46 6.27 -16.23
C ALA A 39 -0.56 7.33 -16.86
N LEU A 40 -0.66 8.56 -16.35
CA LEU A 40 0.26 9.65 -16.67
C LEU A 40 1.68 9.33 -16.19
N CYS A 41 1.79 8.79 -14.98
CA CYS A 41 3.08 8.47 -14.36
C CYS A 41 2.89 7.46 -13.22
N ALA A 42 4.02 6.89 -12.77
CA ALA A 42 4.10 6.21 -11.49
C ALA A 42 5.00 7.00 -10.53
N VAL A 43 4.60 7.08 -9.26
CA VAL A 43 5.33 7.77 -8.18
C VAL A 43 5.76 6.80 -7.10
N PHE A 44 6.97 7.02 -6.54
CA PHE A 44 7.60 6.09 -5.60
C PHE A 44 7.98 6.80 -4.29
N PRO A 45 7.02 7.11 -3.42
CA PRO A 45 7.30 7.68 -2.11
C PRO A 45 8.07 6.71 -1.20
N SER A 46 8.87 7.24 -0.29
CA SER A 46 9.68 6.52 0.70
C SER A 46 9.28 6.83 2.14
N THR A 47 8.41 7.83 2.36
CA THR A 47 7.90 8.22 3.68
C THR A 47 6.40 8.50 3.65
N THR A 48 5.76 8.48 4.83
CA THR A 48 4.34 8.84 5.00
C THR A 48 4.08 10.30 4.58
N GLU A 49 5.02 11.20 4.87
CA GLU A 49 4.93 12.62 4.53
C GLU A 49 4.90 12.81 3.01
N GLU A 50 5.72 12.06 2.27
CA GLU A 50 5.71 12.08 0.81
C GLU A 50 4.40 11.54 0.24
N VAL A 51 3.85 10.47 0.80
CA VAL A 51 2.51 9.98 0.42
C VAL A 51 1.46 11.06 0.68
N SER A 52 1.50 11.70 1.85
CA SER A 52 0.60 12.78 2.21
C SER A 52 0.66 13.95 1.21
N GLU A 53 1.86 14.36 0.80
CA GLU A 53 2.02 15.46 -0.16
C GLU A 53 1.55 15.05 -1.56
N ILE A 54 1.84 13.83 -2.02
CA ILE A 54 1.30 13.28 -3.28
C ILE A 54 -0.23 13.35 -3.27
N MET A 55 -0.87 12.93 -2.18
CA MET A 55 -2.34 12.94 -2.07
C MET A 55 -2.89 14.36 -2.08
N ARG A 56 -2.22 15.34 -1.45
CA ARG A 56 -2.60 16.77 -1.56
C ARG A 56 -2.48 17.29 -2.98
N VAL A 57 -1.39 16.95 -3.68
CA VAL A 57 -1.20 17.29 -5.10
C VAL A 57 -2.32 16.67 -5.92
N ALA A 58 -2.59 15.38 -5.76
CA ALA A 58 -3.64 14.66 -6.47
C ALA A 58 -5.02 15.29 -6.24
N CYS A 59 -5.34 15.65 -5.00
CA CYS A 59 -6.59 16.30 -4.63
C CYS A 59 -6.74 17.66 -5.35
N ARG A 60 -5.70 18.52 -5.35
CA ARG A 60 -5.72 19.82 -6.04
C ARG A 60 -5.97 19.70 -7.55
N HIS A 61 -5.45 18.65 -8.17
CA HIS A 61 -5.58 18.39 -9.61
C HIS A 61 -6.74 17.47 -9.98
N ASN A 62 -7.59 17.09 -9.02
CA ASN A 62 -8.66 16.10 -9.22
C ASN A 62 -8.14 14.82 -9.90
N ALA A 63 -6.95 14.35 -9.48
CA ALA A 63 -6.30 13.19 -10.04
C ALA A 63 -6.86 11.88 -9.47
N LEU A 64 -6.79 10.83 -10.27
CA LEU A 64 -7.10 9.46 -9.87
C LEU A 64 -5.81 8.80 -9.39
N VAL A 65 -5.80 8.29 -8.15
CA VAL A 65 -4.62 7.62 -7.58
C VAL A 65 -4.92 6.13 -7.41
N PHE A 66 -4.08 5.28 -7.98
CA PHE A 66 -4.11 3.84 -7.80
C PHE A 66 -2.91 3.41 -6.95
N ALA A 67 -3.16 2.88 -5.76
CA ALA A 67 -2.11 2.36 -4.90
C ALA A 67 -1.68 0.96 -5.35
N GLN A 68 -0.37 0.74 -5.44
CA GLN A 68 0.19 -0.56 -5.80
C GLN A 68 1.33 -0.94 -4.88
N GLY A 69 1.24 -2.15 -4.29
CA GLY A 69 2.34 -2.81 -3.59
C GLY A 69 3.12 -3.73 -4.53
N GLY A 70 3.19 -5.02 -4.22
CA GLY A 70 3.86 -6.03 -5.03
C GLY A 70 3.12 -6.46 -6.30
N ASN A 71 2.01 -5.87 -6.64
CA ASN A 71 1.17 -6.18 -7.81
C ASN A 71 0.80 -7.68 -7.93
N THR A 72 0.52 -8.34 -6.81
CA THR A 72 0.20 -9.78 -6.73
C THR A 72 -1.31 -10.07 -6.65
N GLY A 73 -2.14 -9.04 -6.64
CA GLY A 73 -3.60 -9.15 -6.59
C GLY A 73 -4.20 -9.81 -7.83
N ASN A 74 -5.28 -10.58 -7.65
CA ASN A 74 -5.93 -11.30 -8.75
C ASN A 74 -7.16 -10.58 -9.32
N ALA A 75 -7.61 -9.50 -8.66
CA ALA A 75 -8.80 -8.73 -9.03
C ALA A 75 -8.50 -7.42 -9.78
N ALA A 76 -7.23 -7.19 -10.15
CA ALA A 76 -6.74 -6.00 -10.85
C ALA A 76 -6.99 -4.66 -10.14
N ALA A 77 -7.29 -4.65 -8.82
CA ALA A 77 -7.57 -3.41 -8.07
C ALA A 77 -6.40 -2.40 -8.08
N ALA A 78 -5.16 -2.90 -8.19
CA ALA A 78 -3.96 -2.07 -8.28
C ALA A 78 -3.60 -1.64 -9.73
N THR A 79 -4.44 -2.00 -10.73
CA THR A 79 -4.20 -1.72 -12.14
C THR A 79 -5.12 -0.60 -12.59
N PRO A 80 -4.60 0.54 -13.07
CA PRO A 80 -5.41 1.70 -13.43
C PRO A 80 -6.11 1.50 -14.78
N VAL A 81 -7.18 0.71 -14.79
CA VAL A 81 -8.05 0.54 -15.96
C VAL A 81 -9.00 1.73 -16.02
N VAL A 82 -8.64 2.74 -16.80
CA VAL A 82 -9.36 4.01 -16.90
C VAL A 82 -9.70 4.34 -18.35
N ASN A 83 -10.65 5.26 -18.54
CA ASN A 83 -11.02 5.79 -19.85
C ASN A 83 -9.90 6.70 -20.42
N ASP A 84 -9.88 6.91 -21.73
CA ASP A 84 -8.87 7.74 -22.42
C ASP A 84 -8.77 9.15 -21.86
N THR A 85 -9.89 9.75 -21.51
CA THR A 85 -9.99 11.10 -20.93
C THR A 85 -9.35 11.21 -19.55
N ASP A 86 -9.22 10.10 -18.82
CA ASP A 86 -8.72 10.07 -17.45
C ASP A 86 -7.22 9.79 -17.35
N VAL A 87 -6.59 9.30 -18.41
CA VAL A 87 -5.15 8.94 -18.41
C VAL A 87 -4.27 10.10 -17.96
N SER A 88 -4.53 11.31 -18.45
CA SER A 88 -3.75 12.52 -18.14
C SER A 88 -3.82 12.97 -16.67
N ARG A 89 -4.76 12.44 -15.90
CA ARG A 89 -4.93 12.71 -14.47
C ARG A 89 -4.81 11.44 -13.59
N THR A 90 -4.34 10.32 -14.16
CA THR A 90 -4.17 9.06 -13.43
C THR A 90 -2.72 8.88 -12.98
N VAL A 91 -2.53 8.59 -11.72
CA VAL A 91 -1.24 8.38 -11.06
C VAL A 91 -1.21 6.99 -10.43
N LEU A 92 -0.19 6.20 -10.74
CA LEU A 92 0.10 4.98 -10.01
C LEU A 92 1.02 5.31 -8.82
N LEU A 93 0.57 5.07 -7.58
CA LEU A 93 1.37 5.27 -6.38
C LEU A 93 1.92 3.91 -5.92
N SER A 94 3.23 3.71 -6.12
CA SER A 94 3.89 2.49 -5.69
C SER A 94 4.41 2.62 -4.26
N THR A 95 3.96 1.73 -3.37
CA THR A 95 4.44 1.68 -1.98
C THR A 95 5.76 0.92 -1.83
N THR A 96 6.36 0.45 -2.92
CA THR A 96 7.53 -0.45 -2.89
C THR A 96 8.80 0.16 -2.29
N ARG A 97 8.88 1.47 -2.11
CA ARG A 97 9.98 2.13 -1.39
C ARG A 97 9.73 2.33 0.11
N LEU A 98 8.51 2.09 0.59
CA LEU A 98 8.17 2.10 2.01
C LEU A 98 8.58 0.75 2.64
N ARG A 99 9.88 0.54 2.88
CA ARG A 99 10.44 -0.80 3.19
C ARG A 99 11.05 -0.94 4.57
N ARG A 100 10.82 -0.01 5.49
CA ARG A 100 11.41 -0.12 6.83
C ARG A 100 10.60 -1.05 7.72
N ILE A 101 11.32 -1.90 8.45
CA ILE A 101 10.83 -2.59 9.65
C ILE A 101 11.25 -1.69 10.81
N GLU A 102 10.29 -0.99 11.42
CA GLU A 102 10.59 0.11 12.34
C GLU A 102 10.80 -0.38 13.77
N LYS A 103 10.01 -1.35 14.21
CA LYS A 103 10.09 -1.87 15.57
C LYS A 103 9.65 -3.33 15.63
N ILE A 104 10.39 -4.11 16.42
CA ILE A 104 9.98 -5.46 16.83
C ILE A 104 9.82 -5.44 18.34
N ASP A 105 8.64 -5.82 18.80
CA ASP A 105 8.30 -5.90 20.21
C ASP A 105 8.00 -7.36 20.58
N THR A 106 8.99 -8.03 21.16
CA THR A 106 8.87 -9.44 21.55
C THR A 106 8.10 -9.65 22.84
N VAL A 107 7.82 -8.59 23.59
CA VAL A 107 6.99 -8.64 24.80
C VAL A 107 5.52 -8.63 24.42
N ASN A 108 5.16 -7.77 23.46
CA ASN A 108 3.78 -7.67 22.94
C ASN A 108 3.53 -8.58 21.73
N ASP A 109 4.55 -9.31 21.26
CA ASP A 109 4.51 -10.12 20.03
C ASP A 109 3.96 -9.34 18.84
N SER A 110 4.53 -8.15 18.61
CA SER A 110 4.12 -7.26 17.52
C SER A 110 5.30 -6.70 16.76
N VAL A 111 5.06 -6.28 15.51
CA VAL A 111 6.03 -5.63 14.64
C VAL A 111 5.40 -4.42 13.98
N ILE A 112 6.14 -3.31 13.89
CA ILE A 112 5.77 -2.11 13.14
C ILE A 112 6.57 -2.10 11.86
N VAL A 113 5.88 -2.07 10.74
CA VAL A 113 6.48 -2.12 9.40
C VAL A 113 5.78 -1.15 8.46
N GLN A 114 6.51 -0.64 7.49
CA GLN A 114 5.94 0.15 6.42
C GLN A 114 5.21 -0.73 5.38
N ALA A 115 4.28 -0.12 4.64
CA ALA A 115 3.36 -0.78 3.73
C ALA A 115 4.02 -1.60 2.61
N GLY A 116 5.19 -1.19 2.14
CA GLY A 116 5.94 -1.84 1.05
C GLY A 116 6.87 -2.97 1.50
N VAL A 117 6.90 -3.33 2.79
CA VAL A 117 7.69 -4.46 3.28
C VAL A 117 7.09 -5.77 2.75
N PRO A 118 7.88 -6.65 2.10
CA PRO A 118 7.41 -7.96 1.69
C PRO A 118 6.97 -8.83 2.88
N VAL A 119 5.91 -9.61 2.72
CA VAL A 119 5.41 -10.53 3.76
C VAL A 119 6.50 -11.52 4.20
N ALA A 120 7.30 -12.03 3.26
CA ALA A 120 8.44 -12.92 3.56
C ALA A 120 9.43 -12.26 4.53
N ALA A 121 9.76 -10.98 4.34
CA ALA A 121 10.70 -10.27 5.23
C ALA A 121 10.15 -10.14 6.66
N VAL A 122 8.85 -9.93 6.82
CA VAL A 122 8.21 -9.92 8.15
C VAL A 122 8.30 -11.30 8.81
N ARG A 123 8.04 -12.38 8.06
CA ARG A 123 8.15 -13.76 8.55
C ARG A 123 9.57 -14.10 8.99
N GLU A 124 10.56 -13.79 8.15
CA GLU A 124 11.98 -14.00 8.46
C GLU A 124 12.39 -13.23 9.72
N THR A 125 11.99 -11.97 9.81
CA THR A 125 12.28 -11.11 10.96
C THR A 125 11.64 -11.68 12.25
N ALA A 126 10.40 -12.15 12.20
CA ALA A 126 9.74 -12.79 13.32
C ALA A 126 10.46 -14.09 13.73
N ALA A 127 10.85 -14.92 12.76
CA ALA A 127 11.55 -16.18 13.00
C ALA A 127 12.90 -15.97 13.71
N LEU A 128 13.66 -14.94 13.34
CA LEU A 128 14.90 -14.55 14.02
C LEU A 128 14.67 -14.22 15.51
N GLN A 129 13.49 -13.76 15.86
CA GLN A 129 13.08 -13.50 17.24
C GLN A 129 12.35 -14.69 17.89
N LYS A 130 12.39 -15.87 17.26
CA LYS A 130 11.68 -17.09 17.69
C LYS A 130 10.17 -16.84 17.81
N ARG A 131 9.61 -16.07 16.89
CA ARG A 131 8.17 -15.76 16.78
C ARG A 131 7.63 -16.20 15.42
N LEU A 132 6.34 -16.46 15.36
CA LEU A 132 5.63 -16.83 14.14
C LEU A 132 4.79 -15.63 13.64
N PHE A 133 5.05 -15.17 12.42
CA PHE A 133 4.07 -14.38 11.67
C PHE A 133 3.27 -15.34 10.79
N ALA A 134 1.98 -15.50 11.12
CA ALA A 134 1.18 -16.64 10.62
C ALA A 134 0.64 -16.47 9.19
N LEU A 135 0.67 -15.25 8.62
CA LEU A 135 0.22 -15.02 7.25
C LEU A 135 1.23 -15.65 6.27
N SER A 136 0.76 -16.62 5.47
CA SER A 136 1.55 -17.32 4.46
C SER A 136 0.76 -17.43 3.17
N LEU A 137 1.33 -16.90 2.09
CA LEU A 137 0.74 -16.76 0.77
C LEU A 137 1.67 -17.38 -0.28
N ALA A 138 1.13 -17.81 -1.42
CA ALA A 138 1.96 -18.25 -2.54
C ALA A 138 2.87 -17.14 -3.11
N SER A 139 2.50 -15.88 -2.88
CA SER A 139 3.23 -14.69 -3.35
C SER A 139 4.04 -13.99 -2.25
N ASP A 140 4.39 -14.64 -1.15
CA ASP A 140 5.06 -14.06 0.04
C ASP A 140 6.28 -13.19 -0.29
N GLY A 141 7.07 -13.57 -1.31
CA GLY A 141 8.28 -12.85 -1.71
C GLY A 141 8.04 -11.49 -2.34
N THR A 142 6.83 -11.26 -2.89
CA THR A 142 6.45 -10.02 -3.59
C THR A 142 5.25 -9.32 -2.96
N ALA A 143 4.31 -10.05 -2.38
CA ALA A 143 3.18 -9.46 -1.67
C ALA A 143 3.68 -8.60 -0.51
N THR A 144 3.20 -7.36 -0.44
CA THR A 144 3.60 -6.38 0.57
C THR A 144 2.57 -6.28 1.69
N VAL A 145 3.00 -5.84 2.88
CA VAL A 145 2.12 -5.69 4.06
C VAL A 145 0.93 -4.79 3.74
N GLY A 146 1.13 -3.63 3.12
CA GLY A 146 0.02 -2.76 2.71
C GLY A 146 -0.92 -3.44 1.72
N GLY A 147 -0.38 -4.20 0.75
CA GLY A 147 -1.18 -4.93 -0.24
C GLY A 147 -2.04 -6.02 0.40
N VAL A 148 -1.50 -6.81 1.33
CA VAL A 148 -2.27 -7.87 2.00
C VAL A 148 -3.31 -7.31 2.96
N LEU A 149 -3.07 -6.15 3.59
CA LEU A 149 -4.06 -5.44 4.38
C LEU A 149 -5.15 -4.85 3.49
N ALA A 150 -4.78 -4.19 2.39
CA ALA A 150 -5.74 -3.59 1.45
C ALA A 150 -6.73 -4.61 0.88
N THR A 151 -6.31 -5.86 0.67
CA THR A 151 -7.17 -6.94 0.17
C THR A 151 -7.75 -7.84 1.27
N ASN A 152 -7.41 -7.59 2.53
CA ASN A 152 -7.69 -8.49 3.64
C ASN A 152 -7.30 -9.95 3.31
N ALA A 153 -6.06 -10.14 2.87
CA ALA A 153 -5.59 -11.41 2.36
C ALA A 153 -5.71 -12.52 3.41
N GLY A 154 -6.20 -13.68 2.97
CA GLY A 154 -6.17 -14.91 3.74
C GLY A 154 -4.77 -15.56 3.67
N GLY A 155 -4.72 -16.87 3.70
CA GLY A 155 -3.47 -17.63 3.56
C GLY A 155 -3.73 -19.07 3.93
N VAL A 156 -2.71 -19.90 3.84
CA VAL A 156 -2.87 -21.34 4.14
C VAL A 156 -3.22 -21.62 5.61
N HIS A 157 -2.95 -20.67 6.50
CA HIS A 157 -3.20 -20.80 7.93
C HIS A 157 -4.46 -20.06 8.42
N VAL A 158 -5.31 -19.58 7.50
CA VAL A 158 -6.45 -18.72 7.79
C VAL A 158 -7.44 -19.32 8.81
N LEU A 159 -7.70 -20.63 8.74
CA LEU A 159 -8.64 -21.30 9.67
C LEU A 159 -8.20 -21.22 11.14
N ARG A 160 -6.90 -21.12 11.40
CA ARG A 160 -6.37 -21.02 12.76
C ARG A 160 -6.09 -19.59 13.19
N TYR A 161 -5.54 -18.76 12.31
CA TYR A 161 -4.98 -17.46 12.68
C TYR A 161 -5.75 -16.27 12.08
N GLY A 162 -6.79 -16.54 11.30
CA GLY A 162 -7.57 -15.49 10.66
C GLY A 162 -6.91 -14.90 9.42
N ASN A 163 -7.52 -13.87 8.88
CA ASN A 163 -7.05 -13.08 7.75
C ASN A 163 -6.04 -12.00 8.19
N ALA A 164 -5.55 -11.21 7.25
CA ALA A 164 -4.68 -10.07 7.53
C ALA A 164 -5.28 -9.08 8.53
N ARG A 165 -6.60 -8.89 8.51
CA ARG A 165 -7.37 -8.09 9.49
C ARG A 165 -7.15 -8.55 10.92
N ASP A 166 -7.22 -9.85 11.16
CA ASP A 166 -7.11 -10.44 12.50
C ASP A 166 -5.69 -10.31 13.07
N LEU A 167 -4.70 -10.17 12.19
CA LEU A 167 -3.29 -9.99 12.55
C LEU A 167 -2.90 -8.52 12.72
N CYS A 168 -3.75 -7.58 12.33
CA CYS A 168 -3.46 -6.14 12.36
C CYS A 168 -3.92 -5.51 13.67
N LEU A 169 -2.97 -5.06 14.49
CA LEU A 169 -3.25 -4.35 15.74
C LEU A 169 -3.45 -2.85 15.56
N GLY A 170 -2.77 -2.26 14.60
CA GLY A 170 -2.82 -0.82 14.33
C GLY A 170 -2.48 -0.51 12.89
N LEU A 171 -2.88 0.67 12.43
CA LEU A 171 -2.72 1.11 11.05
C LEU A 171 -2.47 2.61 11.00
N GLU A 172 -1.56 3.04 10.14
CA GLU A 172 -1.43 4.42 9.72
C GLU A 172 -1.90 4.54 8.28
N VAL A 173 -2.75 5.52 7.98
CA VAL A 173 -3.37 5.70 6.67
C VAL A 173 -3.31 7.15 6.24
N VAL A 174 -2.93 7.38 4.99
CA VAL A 174 -3.04 8.69 4.34
C VAL A 174 -4.36 8.77 3.58
N LEU A 175 -5.20 9.73 3.96
CA LEU A 175 -6.51 9.95 3.33
C LEU A 175 -6.39 10.66 1.98
N CYS A 176 -7.48 10.69 1.20
CA CYS A 176 -7.50 11.29 -0.13
C CYS A 176 -7.15 12.79 -0.16
N ASP A 177 -7.34 13.51 0.95
CA ASP A 177 -6.98 14.92 1.12
C ASP A 177 -5.56 15.12 1.67
N GLY A 178 -4.80 14.05 1.86
CA GLY A 178 -3.44 14.04 2.40
C GLY A 178 -3.35 14.10 3.92
N ARG A 179 -4.46 14.10 4.66
CA ARG A 179 -4.39 13.95 6.13
C ARG A 179 -3.91 12.55 6.50
N VAL A 180 -3.06 12.49 7.52
CA VAL A 180 -2.58 11.22 8.08
C VAL A 180 -3.46 10.84 9.26
N LEU A 181 -4.09 9.69 9.17
CA LEU A 181 -4.85 9.09 10.25
C LEU A 181 -3.97 8.05 10.95
N ASN A 182 -3.55 8.36 12.16
CA ASN A 182 -2.71 7.46 12.95
C ASN A 182 -3.57 6.66 13.93
N LEU A 183 -3.71 5.36 13.65
CA LEU A 183 -4.42 4.37 14.45
C LEU A 183 -3.44 3.30 14.98
N MET A 184 -2.17 3.63 15.14
CA MET A 184 -1.09 2.75 15.57
C MET A 184 -1.19 2.43 17.07
N ARG A 185 -2.13 1.55 17.43
CA ARG A 185 -2.32 1.06 18.80
C ARG A 185 -1.94 -0.42 18.85
N GLY A 186 -0.95 -0.77 19.66
CA GLY A 186 -0.50 -2.17 19.84
C GLY A 186 -1.36 -2.98 20.80
N LEU A 187 -2.65 -2.70 20.93
CA LEU A 187 -3.55 -3.34 21.88
C LEU A 187 -4.34 -4.46 21.22
N ARG A 188 -4.25 -5.69 21.77
CA ARG A 188 -5.08 -6.83 21.34
C ARG A 188 -6.55 -6.66 21.74
N LYS A 189 -6.81 -5.98 22.86
CA LYS A 189 -8.12 -5.59 23.32
C LYS A 189 -8.15 -4.07 23.44
N ASP A 190 -8.91 -3.41 22.58
CA ASP A 190 -9.15 -1.99 22.62
C ASP A 190 -10.66 -1.72 22.52
N ASN A 191 -11.24 -1.27 23.61
CA ASN A 191 -12.67 -0.95 23.70
C ASN A 191 -12.93 0.56 23.53
N THR A 192 -11.95 1.32 23.06
CA THR A 192 -12.01 2.77 22.94
C THR A 192 -12.62 3.19 21.60
N GLY A 193 -13.93 3.32 21.52
CA GLY A 193 -14.64 3.80 20.34
C GLY A 193 -14.75 2.76 19.21
N TYR A 194 -14.96 3.23 17.99
CA TYR A 194 -15.09 2.38 16.81
C TYR A 194 -13.73 1.84 16.34
N ASP A 195 -13.74 0.63 15.80
CA ASP A 195 -12.56 0.03 15.15
C ASP A 195 -12.37 0.59 13.74
N LEU A 196 -11.84 1.82 13.67
CA LEU A 196 -11.65 2.53 12.39
C LEU A 196 -10.62 1.84 11.47
N LYS A 197 -9.60 1.13 12.02
CA LYS A 197 -8.62 0.42 11.17
C LYS A 197 -9.29 -0.62 10.27
N SER A 198 -10.35 -1.24 10.75
CA SER A 198 -11.10 -2.26 10.01
C SER A 198 -11.90 -1.70 8.83
N LEU A 199 -12.12 -0.39 8.74
CA LEU A 199 -12.69 0.24 7.55
C LEU A 199 -11.72 0.20 6.35
N PHE A 200 -10.43 0.39 6.62
CA PHE A 200 -9.39 0.45 5.58
C PHE A 200 -8.92 -0.93 5.13
N ILE A 201 -8.94 -1.92 6.05
CA ILE A 201 -8.54 -3.28 5.72
C ILE A 201 -9.61 -3.95 4.84
N GLY A 202 -9.22 -4.34 3.62
CA GLY A 202 -10.12 -4.86 2.61
C GLY A 202 -10.77 -3.78 1.74
N SER A 203 -10.37 -2.51 1.87
CA SER A 203 -10.89 -1.39 1.04
C SER A 203 -10.18 -1.26 -0.31
N GLU A 204 -9.11 -2.02 -0.55
CA GLU A 204 -8.32 -2.01 -1.79
C GLU A 204 -7.81 -0.61 -2.18
N GLY A 205 -7.46 0.23 -1.19
CA GLY A 205 -6.96 1.58 -1.40
C GLY A 205 -8.04 2.63 -1.74
N THR A 206 -9.33 2.27 -1.73
CA THR A 206 -10.42 3.21 -2.08
C THR A 206 -10.70 4.25 -0.99
N LEU A 207 -10.32 3.98 0.25
CA LEU A 207 -10.54 4.88 1.39
C LEU A 207 -9.26 5.60 1.84
N GLY A 208 -8.09 5.16 1.42
CA GLY A 208 -6.79 5.72 1.79
C GLY A 208 -5.63 4.77 1.46
N ILE A 209 -4.40 5.25 1.68
CA ILE A 209 -3.14 4.57 1.36
C ILE A 209 -2.35 4.33 2.61
#